data_6a27755c7fe9ac43fc0fa8c4a9a22ef2
#
_entry.id   6a27755c7fe9ac43fc0fa8c4a9a22ef2
#
_cell.length_a   1.000
_cell.length_b   1.000
_cell.length_c   1.000
_cell.angle_alpha   90.00
_cell.angle_beta   90.00
_cell.angle_gamma   90.00
#
_symmetry.space_group_name_H-M   'P 1'
#
loop_
_entity.id
_entity.type
_entity.pdbx_description
1 polymer ?
#
loop_
_entity_poly.entity_id
_entity_poly.type
_entity_poly.pdbx_seq_one_letter_code
_entity_poly.pdbx_strand_id
1 'polypeptide(L)'
;SRRAERGLSFCAALIRDAIYDGFRVGFAANCRNVDGRMSSRFPCEGSQAQLLSIMKEMARMNPTDGASFASLLEHDIADGMSDTEIVILAFAMHEEIIDRIQSLERLGNSVQQIILGEVDDDGCSC
;
A
#
# COMPACT_ATOMS: atom_id res chain seq x y z
N SER A 1 -12.16 3.38 10.06
CA SER A 1 -11.63 4.64 10.56
C SER A 1 -11.42 5.63 9.42
N ARG A 2 -11.64 6.87 9.68
CA ARG A 2 -11.47 7.94 8.70
C ARG A 2 -10.03 8.01 8.18
N ARG A 3 -9.08 7.82 9.05
CA ARG A 3 -7.66 7.88 8.70
C ARG A 3 -7.30 6.78 7.71
N ALA A 4 -7.79 5.56 7.94
CA ALA A 4 -7.57 4.46 7.03
C ALA A 4 -8.25 4.69 5.68
N GLU A 5 -9.47 5.21 5.68
CA GLU A 5 -10.19 5.56 4.45
C GLU A 5 -9.46 6.61 3.64
N ARG A 6 -8.89 7.61 4.30
CA ARG A 6 -8.07 8.63 3.64
C ARG A 6 -6.82 8.04 3.04
N GLY A 7 -6.18 7.11 3.76
CA GLY A 7 -5.01 6.41 3.24
C GLY A 7 -5.35 5.66 1.96
N LEU A 8 -6.45 4.93 1.96
CA LEU A 8 -6.89 4.20 0.77
C LEU A 8 -7.24 5.14 -0.39
N SER A 9 -7.91 6.25 -0.09
CA SER A 9 -8.26 7.25 -1.11
C SER A 9 -7.02 7.88 -1.73
N PHE A 10 -6.03 8.21 -0.91
CA PHE A 10 -4.76 8.75 -1.37
C PHE A 10 -4.03 7.73 -2.25
N CYS A 11 -4.00 6.48 -1.81
CA CYS A 11 -3.39 5.39 -2.55
C CYS A 11 -4.07 5.19 -3.91
N ALA A 12 -5.39 5.22 -3.94
CA ALA A 12 -6.16 5.10 -5.17
C ALA A 12 -5.81 6.20 -6.18
N ALA A 13 -5.67 7.43 -5.69
CA ALA A 13 -5.30 8.56 -6.55
C ALA A 13 -3.89 8.40 -7.13
N LEU A 14 -2.94 7.95 -6.30
CA LEU A 14 -1.57 7.70 -6.77
C LEU A 14 -1.54 6.62 -7.85
N ILE A 15 -2.26 5.53 -7.64
CA ILE A 15 -2.30 4.41 -8.58
C ILE A 15 -2.93 4.86 -9.91
N ARG A 16 -4.05 5.57 -9.83
CA ARG A 16 -4.72 6.08 -11.03
C ARG A 16 -3.80 6.98 -11.84
N ASP A 17 -3.14 7.92 -11.16
CA ASP A 17 -2.25 8.86 -11.84
C ASP A 17 -1.04 8.16 -12.45
N ALA A 18 -0.47 7.18 -11.75
CA ALA A 18 0.67 6.43 -12.25
C ALA A 18 0.30 5.59 -13.49
N ILE A 19 -0.84 4.92 -13.46
CA ILE A 19 -1.30 4.15 -14.63
C ILE A 19 -1.59 5.08 -15.80
N TYR A 20 -2.20 6.21 -15.53
CA TYR A 20 -2.48 7.21 -16.57
C TYR A 20 -1.19 7.71 -17.21
N ASP A 21 -0.11 7.85 -16.45
CA ASP A 21 1.18 8.28 -16.93
C ASP A 21 2.00 7.14 -17.58
N GLY A 22 1.44 5.96 -17.70
CA GLY A 22 2.06 4.84 -18.41
C GLY A 22 2.90 3.91 -17.53
N PHE A 23 2.86 4.06 -16.23
CA PHE A 23 3.56 3.16 -15.33
C PHE A 23 2.80 1.87 -15.12
N ARG A 24 3.53 0.80 -14.84
CA ARG A 24 2.95 -0.46 -14.38
C ARG A 24 2.88 -0.40 -12.87
N VAL A 25 1.70 -0.58 -12.31
CA VAL A 25 1.46 -0.37 -10.89
C VAL A 25 0.87 -1.62 -10.25
N GLY A 26 1.45 -2.01 -9.13
CA GLY A 26 0.89 -3.01 -8.26
C GLY A 26 0.36 -2.35 -6.98
N PHE A 27 -0.28 -3.15 -6.16
CA PHE A 27 -0.84 -2.67 -4.91
C PHE A 27 -0.82 -3.80 -3.89
N ALA A 28 -0.52 -3.45 -2.65
CA ALA A 28 -0.63 -4.38 -1.54
C ALA A 28 -1.14 -3.66 -0.31
N ALA A 29 -2.00 -4.31 0.43
CA ALA A 29 -2.56 -3.76 1.66
C ALA A 29 -2.71 -4.85 2.71
N ASN A 30 -2.46 -4.50 3.96
CA ASN A 30 -2.62 -5.38 5.10
C ASN A 30 -4.03 -5.26 5.69
N CYS A 31 -5.03 -5.19 4.83
CA CYS A 31 -6.44 -5.08 5.21
C CYS A 31 -7.16 -6.39 4.92
N ARG A 32 -8.07 -6.76 5.79
CA ARG A 32 -8.91 -7.93 5.56
C ARG A 32 -9.82 -7.68 4.36
N ASN A 33 -9.89 -8.63 3.44
CA ASN A 33 -10.80 -8.53 2.30
C ASN A 33 -12.08 -9.35 2.53
N VAL A 34 -13.01 -9.27 1.60
CA VAL A 34 -14.32 -9.94 1.71
C VAL A 34 -14.22 -11.46 1.69
N ASP A 35 -13.14 -12.00 1.16
CA ASP A 35 -12.90 -13.45 1.13
C ASP A 35 -12.27 -13.95 2.43
N GLY A 36 -12.10 -13.10 3.43
CA GLY A 36 -11.52 -13.44 4.71
C GLY A 36 -9.99 -13.47 4.73
N ARG A 37 -9.35 -13.08 3.64
CA ARG A 37 -7.89 -13.00 3.60
C ARG A 37 -7.41 -11.79 4.39
N MET A 38 -6.25 -11.95 5.03
CA MET A 38 -5.70 -10.91 5.92
C MET A 38 -4.90 -9.84 5.19
N SER A 39 -4.75 -9.97 3.87
CA SER A 39 -4.09 -8.98 3.02
C SER A 39 -4.56 -9.13 1.59
N SER A 40 -4.35 -8.08 0.81
CA SER A 40 -4.62 -8.09 -0.64
C SER A 40 -3.35 -7.72 -1.38
N ARG A 41 -3.17 -8.30 -2.55
CA ARG A 41 -1.97 -8.05 -3.35
C ARG A 41 -2.30 -8.14 -4.84
N PHE A 42 -1.83 -7.15 -5.59
CA PHE A 42 -1.94 -7.07 -7.04
C PHE A 42 -0.55 -6.89 -7.64
N PRO A 43 -0.14 -7.70 -8.60
CA PRO A 43 1.15 -7.52 -9.26
C PRO A 43 1.17 -6.24 -10.11
N CYS A 44 2.35 -5.78 -10.50
CA CYS A 44 2.49 -4.58 -11.31
C CYS A 44 1.96 -4.82 -12.72
N GLU A 45 0.96 -4.05 -13.09
CA GLU A 45 0.37 -4.07 -14.44
C GLU A 45 -0.04 -2.64 -14.82
N GLY A 46 -0.12 -2.37 -16.12
CA GLY A 46 -0.44 -1.05 -16.64
C GLY A 46 -1.79 -0.95 -17.33
N SER A 47 -2.76 -1.77 -16.98
CA SER A 47 -4.05 -1.81 -17.66
C SER A 47 -5.14 -1.09 -16.86
N GLN A 48 -6.18 -0.61 -17.57
CA GLN A 48 -7.38 -0.07 -16.94
C GLN A 48 -8.13 -1.15 -16.16
N ALA A 49 -8.08 -2.39 -16.62
CA ALA A 49 -8.69 -3.50 -15.92
C ALA A 49 -8.06 -3.70 -14.53
N GLN A 50 -6.74 -3.55 -14.43
CA GLN A 50 -6.03 -3.61 -13.15
C GLN A 50 -6.50 -2.50 -12.21
N LEU A 51 -6.61 -1.28 -12.73
CA LEU A 51 -7.08 -0.15 -11.94
C LEU A 51 -8.47 -0.42 -11.37
N LEU A 52 -9.39 -0.89 -12.21
CA LEU A 52 -10.75 -1.21 -11.77
C LEU A 52 -10.77 -2.31 -10.72
N SER A 53 -9.94 -3.34 -10.89
CA SER A 53 -9.83 -4.45 -9.93
C SER A 53 -9.34 -3.95 -8.58
N ILE A 54 -8.33 -3.09 -8.56
CA ILE A 54 -7.81 -2.51 -7.33
C ILE A 54 -8.87 -1.63 -6.66
N MET A 55 -9.57 -0.79 -7.42
CA MET A 55 -10.62 0.07 -6.88
C MET A 55 -11.76 -0.73 -6.24
N LYS A 56 -12.17 -1.82 -6.89
CA LYS A 56 -13.19 -2.71 -6.34
C LYS A 56 -12.74 -3.36 -5.03
N GLU A 57 -11.49 -3.81 -4.97
CA GLU A 57 -10.95 -4.41 -3.76
C GLU A 57 -10.89 -3.39 -2.63
N MET A 58 -10.40 -2.18 -2.90
CA MET A 58 -10.32 -1.13 -1.90
C MET A 58 -11.66 -0.78 -1.29
N ALA A 59 -12.72 -0.75 -2.11
CA ALA A 59 -14.06 -0.42 -1.65
C ALA A 59 -14.63 -1.45 -0.67
N ARG A 60 -14.03 -2.64 -0.62
CA ARG A 60 -14.52 -3.78 0.16
C ARG A 60 -13.58 -4.19 1.28
N MET A 61 -12.47 -3.49 1.45
CA MET A 61 -11.50 -3.79 2.50
C MET A 61 -11.96 -3.33 3.87
N ASN A 62 -11.60 -4.11 4.88
CA ASN A 62 -11.71 -3.70 6.27
C ASN A 62 -10.32 -3.29 6.74
N PRO A 63 -10.05 -1.98 6.92
CA PRO A 63 -8.70 -1.51 7.22
C PRO A 63 -8.23 -1.76 8.66
N THR A 64 -9.10 -2.26 9.53
CA THR A 64 -8.75 -2.41 10.94
C THR A 64 -8.36 -3.83 11.32
N ASP A 65 -8.41 -4.79 10.40
CA ASP A 65 -8.30 -6.20 10.75
C ASP A 65 -7.57 -6.96 9.64
N GLY A 66 -6.27 -6.98 9.69
CA GLY A 66 -5.44 -7.62 8.70
C GLY A 66 -4.12 -8.11 9.25
N ALA A 67 -3.24 -8.54 8.34
CA ALA A 67 -1.88 -8.98 8.67
C ALA A 67 -1.02 -7.80 9.13
N SER A 68 0.12 -8.10 9.74
CA SER A 68 1.05 -7.04 10.10
C SER A 68 1.66 -6.41 8.85
N PHE A 69 1.96 -5.12 8.92
CA PHE A 69 2.56 -4.43 7.77
C PHE A 69 3.95 -4.98 7.46
N ALA A 70 4.71 -5.36 8.48
CA ALA A 70 6.03 -5.96 8.29
C ALA A 70 5.94 -7.26 7.48
N SER A 71 4.95 -8.11 7.72
CA SER A 71 4.80 -9.34 6.95
C SER A 71 4.40 -9.08 5.50
N LEU A 72 3.70 -7.98 5.23
CA LEU A 72 3.41 -7.55 3.87
C LEU A 72 4.70 -7.25 3.11
N LEU A 73 5.62 -6.53 3.74
CA LEU A 73 6.92 -6.20 3.14
C LEU A 73 7.82 -7.44 3.02
N GLU A 74 7.76 -8.35 3.98
CA GLU A 74 8.53 -9.60 3.93
C GLU A 74 8.20 -10.44 2.72
N HIS A 75 6.94 -10.42 2.28
CA HIS A 75 6.52 -11.13 1.09
C HIS A 75 7.29 -10.62 -0.14
N ASP A 76 7.40 -9.30 -0.29
CA ASP A 76 8.12 -8.71 -1.42
C ASP A 76 9.61 -8.99 -1.37
N ILE A 77 10.19 -9.00 -0.16
CA ILE A 77 11.60 -9.34 0.04
C ILE A 77 11.84 -10.79 -0.37
N ALA A 78 10.98 -11.70 0.06
CA ALA A 78 11.09 -13.12 -0.25
C ALA A 78 10.94 -13.39 -1.75
N ASP A 79 10.11 -12.61 -2.44
CA ASP A 79 9.94 -12.72 -3.88
C ASP A 79 11.09 -12.07 -4.66
N GLY A 80 12.00 -11.39 -3.98
CA GLY A 80 13.16 -10.77 -4.63
C GLY A 80 12.81 -9.53 -5.44
N MET A 81 11.81 -8.77 -5.02
CA MET A 81 11.41 -7.54 -5.72
C MET A 81 12.62 -6.63 -5.93
N SER A 82 12.80 -6.14 -7.17
CA SER A 82 13.91 -5.27 -7.53
C SER A 82 13.47 -4.27 -8.61
N ASP A 83 14.28 -3.24 -8.81
CA ASP A 83 14.06 -2.20 -9.83
C ASP A 83 12.66 -1.59 -9.78
N THR A 84 12.11 -1.46 -8.58
CA THR A 84 10.75 -0.99 -8.37
C THR A 84 10.78 0.28 -7.52
N GLU A 85 9.95 1.25 -7.87
CA GLU A 85 9.66 2.37 -6.98
C GLU A 85 8.52 1.95 -6.06
N ILE A 86 8.80 1.92 -4.77
CA ILE A 86 7.85 1.49 -3.76
C ILE A 86 7.42 2.71 -2.97
N VAL A 87 6.11 2.94 -2.88
CA VAL A 87 5.55 3.98 -2.03
C VAL A 87 4.82 3.30 -0.88
N ILE A 88 5.26 3.61 0.33
CA ILE A 88 4.68 3.07 1.55
C ILE A 88 3.86 4.17 2.22
N LEU A 89 2.57 3.89 2.44
CA LEU A 89 1.71 4.73 3.25
C LEU A 89 1.45 4.02 4.57
N ALA A 90 1.84 4.65 5.66
CA ALA A 90 1.70 4.06 6.99
C ALA A 90 1.27 5.12 7.99
N PHE A 91 0.61 4.71 9.06
CA PHE A 91 0.19 5.64 10.12
C PHE A 91 1.35 5.96 11.06
N ALA A 92 2.25 5.01 11.22
CA ALA A 92 3.43 5.17 12.06
C ALA A 92 4.55 4.30 11.50
N MET A 93 5.79 4.70 11.80
CA MET A 93 6.96 3.95 11.37
C MET A 93 7.55 3.26 12.60
N HIS A 94 7.54 1.91 12.57
CA HIS A 94 8.13 1.08 13.61
C HIS A 94 9.45 0.51 13.12
N GLU A 95 10.31 0.13 14.06
CA GLU A 95 11.66 -0.36 13.77
C GLU A 95 11.65 -1.54 12.81
N GLU A 96 10.73 -2.48 12.98
CA GLU A 96 10.65 -3.65 12.09
C GLU A 96 10.27 -3.26 10.65
N ILE A 97 9.48 -2.21 10.47
CA ILE A 97 9.15 -1.70 9.13
C ILE A 97 10.39 -1.06 8.52
N ILE A 98 11.13 -0.28 9.30
CA ILE A 98 12.38 0.36 8.84
C ILE A 98 13.38 -0.70 8.39
N ASP A 99 13.52 -1.78 9.14
CA ASP A 99 14.42 -2.88 8.78
C ASP A 99 14.04 -3.52 7.44
N ARG A 100 12.73 -3.73 7.19
CA ARG A 100 12.25 -4.28 5.92
C ARG A 100 12.47 -3.33 4.76
N ILE A 101 12.29 -2.03 5.00
CA ILE A 101 12.57 -1.00 3.98
C ILE A 101 14.05 -1.07 3.57
N GLN A 102 14.95 -1.16 4.53
CA GLN A 102 16.38 -1.27 4.24
C GLN A 102 16.69 -2.52 3.42
N SER A 103 16.04 -3.63 3.72
CA SER A 103 16.20 -4.86 2.95
C SER A 103 15.72 -4.69 1.51
N LEU A 104 14.59 -4.02 1.30
CA LEU A 104 14.08 -3.73 -0.04
C LEU A 104 15.02 -2.83 -0.82
N GLU A 105 15.59 -1.82 -0.16
CA GLU A 105 16.56 -0.93 -0.80
C GLU A 105 17.83 -1.68 -1.21
N ARG A 106 18.30 -2.60 -0.38
CA ARG A 106 19.46 -3.44 -0.71
C ARG A 106 19.21 -4.35 -1.91
N LEU A 107 17.96 -4.71 -2.16
CA LEU A 107 17.59 -5.49 -3.35
C LEU A 107 17.52 -4.64 -4.63
N GLY A 108 17.72 -3.34 -4.53
CA GLY A 108 17.73 -2.44 -5.68
C GLY A 108 16.43 -1.70 -5.92
N ASN A 109 15.63 -1.52 -4.89
CA ASN A 109 14.39 -0.76 -4.98
C ASN A 109 14.59 0.66 -4.43
N SER A 110 13.79 1.58 -4.90
CA SER A 110 13.68 2.92 -4.36
C SER A 110 12.43 2.97 -3.48
N VAL A 111 12.56 3.39 -2.23
CA VAL A 111 11.43 3.39 -1.30
C VAL A 111 11.15 4.80 -0.80
N GLN A 112 9.93 5.24 -1.01
CA GLN A 112 9.42 6.51 -0.48
C GLN A 112 8.42 6.20 0.63
N GLN A 113 8.54 6.91 1.74
CA GLN A 113 7.68 6.74 2.91
C GLN A 113 6.79 7.96 3.06
N ILE A 114 5.49 7.70 3.20
CA ILE A 114 4.51 8.75 3.49
C ILE A 114 3.84 8.36 4.79
N ILE A 115 4.05 9.17 5.82
CA ILE A 115 3.42 8.95 7.13
C ILE A 115 2.11 9.73 7.13
N LEU A 116 1.01 8.99 7.32
CA LEU A 116 -0.31 9.58 7.41
C LEU A 116 -0.48 10.10 8.84
N GLY A 117 -0.41 11.40 8.99
CA GLY A 117 -0.54 12.03 10.29
C GLY A 117 -1.88 11.77 10.95
N GLU A 118 -1.97 12.05 12.25
CA GLU A 118 -3.24 12.01 12.93
C GLU A 118 -4.14 13.12 12.41
N VAL A 119 -5.33 12.72 12.02
CA VAL A 119 -6.36 13.64 11.56
C VAL A 119 -7.53 13.49 12.51
N ASP A 120 -8.01 14.60 13.03
CA ASP A 120 -9.18 14.59 13.89
C ASP A 120 -10.39 14.07 13.12
N ASP A 121 -11.34 13.49 13.85
CA ASP A 121 -12.55 12.93 13.23
C ASP A 121 -13.39 13.98 12.52
N ASP A 122 -13.20 15.24 12.85
CA ASP A 122 -13.86 16.34 12.14
C ASP A 122 -13.16 16.70 10.83
N GLY A 123 -12.07 16.01 10.51
CA GLY A 123 -11.34 16.25 9.27
C GLY A 123 -10.32 17.36 9.33
N CYS A 124 -10.11 17.93 10.48
CA CYS A 124 -9.12 18.99 10.65
C CYS A 124 -7.73 18.39 10.75
N SER A 125 -6.87 18.74 9.83
CA SER A 125 -5.46 18.39 9.84
C SER A 125 -4.70 19.58 10.39
N CYS A 126 -4.22 19.44 11.57
CA CYS A 126 -3.43 20.51 12.21
C CYS A 126 -1.97 20.17 12.24
#